data_2d474f5b2d48307640d0fe0ed853b2f4
#
_entry.id   2d474f5b2d48307640d0fe0ed853b2f4
#
_cell.length_a   1.000
_cell.length_b   1.000
_cell.length_c   1.000
_cell.angle_alpha   90.00
_cell.angle_beta   90.00
_cell.angle_gamma   90.00
#
_symmetry.space_group_name_H-M   'P 1'
#
loop_
_entity.id
_entity.type
_entity.pdbx_description
1 polymer ?
#
loop_
_entity_poly.entity_id
_entity_poly.type
_entity_poly.pdbx_seq_one_letter_code
_entity_poly.pdbx_strand_id
1 'polypeptide(L)'
;MNKSFKHIPKDQRKKILLICDDIRVHSGVATVAKEIVVHTAHHFNWVQIAGAIKHPDKGRRLDLNKSIEETTGVNDASVTLYPVDGYGDANILRQLIKDEKPDAIMLITDPRYFTWLFNMEHEIRKTTPITYLNIWDDYPAPMYNKAYYESCDLLMGISKQTVNINKIVLGEDKGNRIFKYIPHGLDPNSFKPLDSEDVEFKKFKNNFFSKDIPEFVVFFNSRNIRRKQIPDTMLAF
;
A
#
# COMPACT_ATOMS: atom_id res chain seq x y z
N MET A 1 -21.30 -13.76 4.63
CA MET A 1 -21.59 -14.02 3.20
C MET A 1 -20.26 -14.03 2.45
N ASN A 2 -19.69 -15.20 2.19
CA ASN A 2 -18.53 -15.33 1.30
C ASN A 2 -18.99 -15.07 -0.13
N LYS A 3 -18.82 -13.83 -0.60
CA LYS A 3 -18.83 -13.61 -2.04
C LYS A 3 -17.56 -14.28 -2.58
N SER A 4 -17.71 -15.43 -3.21
CA SER A 4 -16.63 -16.04 -3.98
C SER A 4 -16.22 -15.01 -5.02
N PHE A 5 -15.06 -14.39 -4.86
CA PHE A 5 -14.50 -13.50 -5.87
C PHE A 5 -14.28 -14.32 -7.14
N LYS A 6 -14.79 -13.82 -8.28
CA LYS A 6 -14.64 -14.49 -9.55
C LYS A 6 -13.15 -14.59 -9.88
N HIS A 7 -12.63 -15.80 -9.92
CA HIS A 7 -11.29 -16.07 -10.40
C HIS A 7 -11.19 -15.74 -11.90
N ILE A 8 -10.20 -14.94 -12.26
CA ILE A 8 -9.89 -14.63 -13.67
C ILE A 8 -8.64 -15.43 -14.04
N PRO A 9 -8.61 -16.20 -15.13
CA PRO A 9 -7.42 -16.91 -15.60
C PRO A 9 -6.26 -15.93 -15.82
N LYS A 10 -5.03 -16.37 -15.54
CA LYS A 10 -3.81 -15.53 -15.57
C LYS A 10 -3.63 -14.76 -16.88
N ASP A 11 -3.91 -15.38 -18.01
CA ASP A 11 -3.80 -14.78 -19.36
C ASP A 11 -4.85 -13.72 -19.67
N GLN A 12 -5.95 -13.67 -18.89
CA GLN A 12 -7.02 -12.69 -19.02
C GLN A 12 -6.94 -11.57 -17.98
N ARG A 13 -6.04 -11.69 -17.00
CA ARG A 13 -5.88 -10.67 -15.95
C ARG A 13 -5.19 -9.43 -16.47
N LYS A 14 -5.67 -8.28 -16.03
CA LYS A 14 -4.94 -7.02 -16.18
C LYS A 14 -3.66 -7.04 -15.37
N LYS A 15 -2.58 -6.50 -15.93
CA LYS A 15 -1.29 -6.39 -15.29
C LYS A 15 -1.11 -5.01 -14.66
N ILE A 16 -0.84 -4.96 -13.37
CA ILE A 16 -0.64 -3.72 -12.63
C ILE A 16 0.84 -3.59 -12.26
N LEU A 17 1.46 -2.46 -12.64
CA LEU A 17 2.79 -2.08 -12.17
C LEU A 17 2.65 -1.25 -10.89
N LEU A 18 2.95 -1.86 -9.76
CA LEU A 18 2.92 -1.23 -8.45
C LEU A 18 4.27 -0.56 -8.15
N ILE A 19 4.27 0.68 -7.69
CA ILE A 19 5.49 1.39 -7.27
C ILE A 19 5.27 1.89 -5.84
N CYS A 20 5.96 1.26 -4.90
CA CYS A 20 5.89 1.58 -3.46
C CYS A 20 7.01 0.89 -2.70
N ASP A 21 6.92 0.88 -1.36
CA ASP A 21 7.77 0.05 -0.50
C ASP A 21 7.69 -1.41 -0.95
N ASP A 22 8.82 -2.11 -0.94
CA ASP A 22 8.86 -3.55 -1.23
C ASP A 22 7.88 -4.29 -0.30
N ILE A 23 6.98 -5.09 -0.88
CA ILE A 23 5.93 -5.80 -0.12
C ILE A 23 6.48 -6.82 0.89
N ARG A 24 7.79 -7.08 0.89
CA ARG A 24 8.48 -7.98 1.83
C ARG A 24 9.02 -7.25 3.06
N VAL A 25 9.09 -5.90 3.03
CA VAL A 25 9.65 -5.13 4.17
C VAL A 25 8.60 -4.82 5.22
N HIS A 26 9.07 -4.58 6.45
CA HIS A 26 8.20 -4.22 7.59
C HIS A 26 7.94 -2.71 7.62
N SER A 27 6.97 -2.26 6.82
CA SER A 27 6.46 -0.88 6.86
C SER A 27 4.94 -0.88 6.71
N GLY A 28 4.28 0.20 7.13
CA GLY A 28 2.83 0.33 6.96
C GLY A 28 2.42 0.35 5.49
N VAL A 29 3.21 1.02 4.63
CA VAL A 29 2.97 1.07 3.18
C VAL A 29 3.15 -0.32 2.56
N ALA A 30 4.23 -1.02 2.90
CA ALA A 30 4.48 -2.38 2.42
C ALA A 30 3.37 -3.36 2.85
N THR A 31 2.89 -3.25 4.10
CA THR A 31 1.78 -4.09 4.60
C THR A 31 0.52 -3.86 3.78
N VAL A 32 0.11 -2.60 3.57
CA VAL A 32 -1.07 -2.29 2.75
C VAL A 32 -0.91 -2.77 1.32
N ALA A 33 0.27 -2.54 0.72
CA ALA A 33 0.56 -3.01 -0.64
C ALA A 33 0.52 -4.53 -0.74
N LYS A 34 1.11 -5.24 0.24
CA LYS A 34 1.08 -6.70 0.33
C LYS A 34 -0.35 -7.24 0.41
N GLU A 35 -1.19 -6.66 1.29
CA GLU A 35 -2.59 -7.07 1.42
C GLU A 35 -3.36 -6.89 0.11
N ILE A 36 -3.15 -5.78 -0.59
CA ILE A 36 -3.75 -5.55 -1.91
C ILE A 36 -3.31 -6.63 -2.90
N VAL A 37 -2.00 -6.90 -3.01
CA VAL A 37 -1.45 -7.90 -3.94
C VAL A 37 -1.97 -9.30 -3.62
N VAL A 38 -1.86 -9.73 -2.37
CA VAL A 38 -2.27 -11.06 -1.91
C VAL A 38 -3.76 -11.29 -2.15
N HIS A 39 -4.61 -10.36 -1.71
CA HIS A 39 -6.05 -10.52 -1.81
C HIS A 39 -6.64 -10.26 -3.19
N THR A 40 -5.84 -9.83 -4.16
CA THR A 40 -6.26 -9.61 -5.55
C THR A 40 -5.46 -10.41 -6.57
N ALA A 41 -4.59 -11.32 -6.13
CA ALA A 41 -3.77 -12.18 -7.01
C ALA A 41 -4.60 -13.09 -7.94
N HIS A 42 -5.85 -13.40 -7.57
CA HIS A 42 -6.82 -14.12 -8.41
C HIS A 42 -7.46 -13.23 -9.49
N HIS A 43 -7.22 -11.93 -9.48
CA HIS A 43 -7.88 -10.93 -10.32
C HIS A 43 -6.91 -10.10 -11.16
N PHE A 44 -5.68 -9.86 -10.67
CA PHE A 44 -4.64 -9.11 -11.33
C PHE A 44 -3.32 -9.88 -11.39
N ASN A 45 -2.54 -9.59 -12.43
CA ASN A 45 -1.12 -9.93 -12.48
C ASN A 45 -0.34 -8.73 -11.94
N TRP A 46 0.57 -8.95 -11.00
CA TRP A 46 1.29 -7.89 -10.33
C TRP A 46 2.76 -7.87 -10.72
N VAL A 47 3.25 -6.68 -11.03
CA VAL A 47 4.67 -6.37 -11.17
C VAL A 47 4.98 -5.23 -10.23
N GLN A 48 6.07 -5.30 -9.46
CA GLN A 48 6.41 -4.24 -8.52
C GLN A 48 7.81 -3.68 -8.79
N ILE A 49 7.93 -2.33 -8.86
CA ILE A 49 9.18 -1.63 -8.53
C ILE A 49 9.21 -1.55 -7.00
N ALA A 50 10.04 -2.40 -6.39
CA ALA A 50 10.06 -2.66 -4.96
C ALA A 50 11.13 -1.77 -4.30
N GLY A 51 10.68 -0.71 -3.60
CA GLY A 51 11.53 0.37 -3.13
C GLY A 51 11.61 0.55 -1.63
N ALA A 52 11.92 1.78 -1.24
CA ALA A 52 12.01 2.34 0.13
C ALA A 52 13.29 2.04 0.91
N ILE A 53 14.07 1.06 0.56
CA ILE A 53 15.31 0.69 1.27
C ILE A 53 16.50 0.59 0.32
N LYS A 54 17.72 0.52 0.87
CA LYS A 54 18.87 -0.01 0.13
C LYS A 54 18.69 -1.51 0.00
N HIS A 55 18.39 -1.97 -1.20
CA HIS A 55 17.92 -3.33 -1.37
C HIS A 55 19.06 -4.32 -1.65
N PRO A 56 19.21 -5.41 -0.87
CA PRO A 56 20.27 -6.41 -1.11
C PRO A 56 20.08 -7.14 -2.45
N ASP A 57 18.86 -7.26 -2.95
CA ASP A 57 18.53 -7.90 -4.22
C ASP A 57 18.39 -6.90 -5.39
N LYS A 58 18.89 -5.68 -5.26
CA LYS A 58 18.81 -4.66 -6.31
C LYS A 58 19.28 -5.18 -7.66
N GLY A 59 18.48 -4.90 -8.69
CA GLY A 59 18.77 -5.30 -10.08
C GLY A 59 18.40 -6.75 -10.41
N ARG A 60 17.85 -7.52 -9.46
CA ARG A 60 17.32 -8.86 -9.71
C ARG A 60 15.84 -8.79 -10.08
N ARG A 61 15.39 -9.78 -10.84
CA ARG A 61 13.98 -10.07 -11.04
C ARG A 61 13.60 -11.22 -10.10
N LEU A 62 12.65 -10.99 -9.22
CA LEU A 62 12.22 -11.96 -8.22
C LEU A 62 10.79 -12.40 -8.50
N ASP A 63 10.56 -13.69 -8.49
CA ASP A 63 9.25 -14.31 -8.67
C ASP A 63 8.70 -14.74 -7.31
N LEU A 64 7.50 -14.28 -6.97
CA LEU A 64 6.82 -14.64 -5.72
C LEU A 64 5.61 -15.54 -5.95
N ASN A 65 5.41 -16.06 -7.15
CA ASN A 65 4.22 -16.86 -7.50
C ASN A 65 3.95 -17.99 -6.51
N LYS A 66 4.99 -18.77 -6.19
CA LYS A 66 4.87 -19.88 -5.25
C LYS A 66 4.50 -19.44 -3.84
N SER A 67 5.10 -18.37 -3.34
CA SER A 67 4.76 -17.84 -2.01
C SER A 67 3.33 -17.31 -1.94
N ILE A 68 2.85 -16.69 -3.01
CA ILE A 68 1.46 -16.23 -3.11
C ILE A 68 0.50 -17.43 -3.22
N GLU A 69 0.84 -18.46 -3.99
CA GLU A 69 0.05 -19.69 -4.08
C GLU A 69 -0.08 -20.36 -2.70
N GLU A 70 1.03 -20.53 -1.98
CA GLU A 70 1.03 -21.09 -0.62
C GLU A 70 0.17 -20.30 0.36
N THR A 71 0.13 -18.96 0.22
CA THR A 71 -0.64 -18.08 1.10
C THR A 71 -2.13 -18.03 0.75
N THR A 72 -2.47 -18.06 -0.54
CA THR A 72 -3.82 -17.74 -1.04
C THR A 72 -4.56 -18.92 -1.65
N GLY A 73 -3.84 -19.98 -2.02
CA GLY A 73 -4.37 -21.10 -2.82
C GLY A 73 -4.57 -20.77 -4.31
N VAL A 74 -4.11 -19.61 -4.79
CA VAL A 74 -4.20 -19.20 -6.20
C VAL A 74 -3.03 -19.80 -6.97
N ASN A 75 -3.23 -20.96 -7.58
CA ASN A 75 -2.20 -21.75 -8.26
C ASN A 75 -1.64 -21.13 -9.54
N ASP A 76 -2.31 -20.16 -10.12
CA ASP A 76 -1.89 -19.40 -11.30
C ASP A 76 -1.50 -17.95 -10.96
N ALA A 77 -1.16 -17.66 -9.71
CA ALA A 77 -0.72 -16.35 -9.28
C ALA A 77 0.48 -15.83 -10.11
N SER A 78 0.52 -14.53 -10.35
CA SER A 78 1.61 -13.88 -11.09
C SER A 78 2.01 -12.61 -10.38
N VAL A 79 3.10 -12.69 -9.60
CA VAL A 79 3.66 -11.59 -8.82
C VAL A 79 5.17 -11.55 -9.01
N THR A 80 5.66 -10.47 -9.62
CA THR A 80 7.09 -10.28 -9.91
C THR A 80 7.58 -8.98 -9.29
N LEU A 81 8.74 -9.01 -8.65
CA LEU A 81 9.38 -7.86 -8.03
C LEU A 81 10.67 -7.48 -8.74
N TYR A 82 10.91 -6.19 -8.87
CA TYR A 82 12.15 -5.56 -9.31
C TYR A 82 12.66 -4.66 -8.18
N PRO A 83 13.51 -5.18 -7.28
CA PRO A 83 14.07 -4.42 -6.17
C PRO A 83 14.97 -3.29 -6.65
N VAL A 84 14.77 -2.09 -6.07
CA VAL A 84 15.52 -0.88 -6.40
C VAL A 84 15.90 -0.12 -5.12
N ASP A 85 16.91 0.73 -5.19
CA ASP A 85 17.16 1.72 -4.16
C ASP A 85 16.17 2.88 -4.32
N GLY A 86 15.66 3.41 -3.21
CA GLY A 86 14.62 4.43 -3.23
C GLY A 86 13.33 3.93 -3.87
N TYR A 87 12.83 4.60 -4.91
CA TYR A 87 11.59 4.22 -5.61
C TYR A 87 11.77 4.09 -7.13
N GLY A 88 12.99 3.86 -7.59
CA GLY A 88 13.33 3.74 -9.00
C GLY A 88 13.61 5.07 -9.70
N ASP A 89 13.67 5.03 -11.01
CA ASP A 89 13.93 6.17 -11.90
C ASP A 89 13.22 6.01 -13.25
N ALA A 90 13.35 7.05 -14.09
CA ALA A 90 12.72 7.10 -15.40
C ALA A 90 13.17 5.97 -16.35
N ASN A 91 14.44 5.55 -16.28
CA ASN A 91 14.97 4.52 -17.18
C ASN A 91 14.45 3.13 -16.81
N ILE A 92 14.44 2.84 -15.51
CA ILE A 92 13.84 1.59 -14.98
C ILE A 92 12.37 1.51 -15.37
N LEU A 93 11.62 2.61 -15.22
CA LEU A 93 10.20 2.63 -15.56
C LEU A 93 9.97 2.40 -17.05
N ARG A 94 10.71 3.09 -17.94
CA ARG A 94 10.60 2.90 -19.39
C ARG A 94 10.88 1.46 -19.79
N GLN A 95 11.93 0.87 -19.20
CA GLN A 95 12.28 -0.53 -19.47
C GLN A 95 11.15 -1.47 -19.06
N LEU A 96 10.60 -1.29 -17.85
CA LEU A 96 9.52 -2.14 -17.34
C LEU A 96 8.20 -1.95 -18.10
N ILE A 97 7.86 -0.73 -18.52
CA ILE A 97 6.69 -0.52 -19.39
C ILE A 97 6.84 -1.28 -20.71
N LYS A 98 8.04 -1.27 -21.30
CA LYS A 98 8.34 -1.97 -22.56
C LYS A 98 8.28 -3.49 -22.39
N ASP A 99 8.89 -4.02 -21.33
CA ASP A 99 9.06 -5.46 -21.13
C ASP A 99 7.80 -6.10 -20.55
N GLU A 100 7.21 -5.47 -19.53
CA GLU A 100 6.08 -6.02 -18.78
C GLU A 100 4.72 -5.60 -19.34
N LYS A 101 4.66 -4.51 -20.12
CA LYS A 101 3.44 -3.97 -20.75
C LYS A 101 2.26 -3.89 -19.77
N PRO A 102 2.38 -3.13 -18.67
CA PRO A 102 1.32 -3.03 -17.69
C PRO A 102 0.10 -2.30 -18.24
N ASP A 103 -1.09 -2.74 -17.83
CA ASP A 103 -2.36 -2.07 -18.16
C ASP A 103 -2.59 -0.81 -17.33
N ALA A 104 -1.97 -0.71 -16.14
CA ALA A 104 -1.99 0.49 -15.29
C ALA A 104 -0.77 0.54 -14.37
N ILE A 105 -0.41 1.75 -13.95
CA ILE A 105 0.56 1.99 -12.88
C ILE A 105 -0.22 2.35 -11.61
N MET A 106 0.17 1.76 -10.48
CA MET A 106 -0.36 2.08 -9.17
C MET A 106 0.74 2.57 -8.25
N LEU A 107 0.55 3.76 -7.69
CA LEU A 107 1.47 4.39 -6.74
C LEU A 107 0.88 4.34 -5.33
N ILE A 108 1.71 4.06 -4.33
CA ILE A 108 1.38 4.16 -2.91
C ILE A 108 2.55 4.82 -2.19
N THR A 109 2.31 5.67 -1.25
CA THR A 109 3.19 6.47 -0.39
C THR A 109 3.16 7.96 -0.75
N ASP A 110 4.06 8.76 -0.20
CA ASP A 110 4.12 10.21 -0.42
C ASP A 110 4.44 10.53 -1.90
N PRO A 111 3.63 11.34 -2.58
CA PRO A 111 3.80 11.59 -4.02
C PRO A 111 5.12 12.27 -4.35
N ARG A 112 5.75 12.96 -3.40
CA ARG A 112 7.05 13.63 -3.60
C ARG A 112 8.18 12.67 -3.94
N TYR A 113 8.07 11.41 -3.54
CA TYR A 113 9.03 10.37 -3.94
C TYR A 113 8.94 10.00 -5.43
N PHE A 114 7.83 10.33 -6.09
CA PHE A 114 7.57 10.03 -7.49
C PHE A 114 7.66 11.25 -8.42
N THR A 115 8.28 12.34 -7.98
CA THR A 115 8.44 13.56 -8.81
C THR A 115 9.05 13.24 -10.17
N TRP A 116 10.02 12.34 -10.23
CA TRP A 116 10.64 11.87 -11.47
C TRP A 116 9.65 11.18 -12.41
N LEU A 117 8.66 10.45 -11.88
CA LEU A 117 7.61 9.78 -12.64
C LEU A 117 6.59 10.81 -13.15
N PHE A 118 6.16 11.72 -12.30
CA PHE A 118 5.21 12.77 -12.67
C PHE A 118 5.78 13.73 -13.72
N ASN A 119 7.09 13.97 -13.73
CA ASN A 119 7.76 14.76 -14.77
C ASN A 119 7.72 14.09 -16.16
N MET A 120 7.43 12.81 -16.24
CA MET A 120 7.27 12.08 -17.50
C MET A 120 5.84 11.56 -17.73
N GLU A 121 4.85 12.09 -17.01
CA GLU A 121 3.46 11.62 -17.08
C GLU A 121 2.88 11.68 -18.49
N HIS A 122 3.23 12.70 -19.28
CA HIS A 122 2.79 12.83 -20.68
C HIS A 122 3.29 11.69 -21.58
N GLU A 123 4.48 11.13 -21.27
CA GLU A 123 5.00 9.96 -21.99
C GLU A 123 4.22 8.71 -21.58
N ILE A 124 4.05 8.50 -20.26
CA ILE A 124 3.43 7.32 -19.67
C ILE A 124 1.96 7.21 -20.06
N ARG A 125 1.18 8.27 -19.87
CA ARG A 125 -0.27 8.29 -20.02
C ARG A 125 -0.75 8.17 -21.46
N LYS A 126 0.16 8.17 -22.45
CA LYS A 126 -0.19 7.81 -23.83
C LYS A 126 -0.67 6.36 -23.96
N THR A 127 -0.20 5.48 -23.11
CA THR A 127 -0.47 4.03 -23.17
C THR A 127 -0.93 3.43 -21.85
N THR A 128 -0.56 4.03 -20.72
CA THR A 128 -0.70 3.41 -19.40
C THR A 128 -1.22 4.44 -18.40
N PRO A 129 -2.45 4.29 -17.89
CA PRO A 129 -2.99 5.20 -16.89
C PRO A 129 -2.24 5.11 -15.57
N ILE A 130 -2.16 6.26 -14.88
CA ILE A 130 -1.55 6.38 -13.55
C ILE A 130 -2.65 6.41 -12.51
N THR A 131 -2.56 5.52 -11.52
CA THR A 131 -3.44 5.48 -10.36
C THR A 131 -2.65 5.71 -9.09
N TYR A 132 -3.23 6.42 -8.13
CA TYR A 132 -2.55 6.75 -6.89
C TYR A 132 -3.44 6.47 -5.68
N LEU A 133 -2.97 5.61 -4.77
CA LEU A 133 -3.56 5.41 -3.45
C LEU A 133 -2.95 6.42 -2.49
N ASN A 134 -3.66 7.53 -2.28
CA ASN A 134 -3.26 8.61 -1.40
C ASN A 134 -3.49 8.24 0.06
N ILE A 135 -2.45 8.42 0.86
CA ILE A 135 -2.44 8.16 2.31
C ILE A 135 -2.44 9.45 3.15
N TRP A 136 -2.66 10.61 2.53
CA TRP A 136 -2.65 11.89 3.22
C TRP A 136 -3.84 12.02 4.18
N ASP A 137 -3.56 12.34 5.43
CA ASP A 137 -4.52 12.31 6.54
C ASP A 137 -4.58 13.63 7.34
N ASP A 138 -3.91 14.70 6.88
CA ASP A 138 -3.73 15.94 7.63
C ASP A 138 -4.25 17.18 6.89
N TYR A 139 -4.60 18.21 7.66
CA TYR A 139 -4.93 19.57 7.22
C TYR A 139 -3.87 20.57 7.69
N PRO A 140 -3.66 21.67 6.94
CA PRO A 140 -4.37 22.10 5.74
C PRO A 140 -4.12 21.19 4.53
N ALA A 141 -5.08 21.20 3.56
CA ALA A 141 -4.94 20.41 2.35
C ALA A 141 -3.62 20.75 1.62
N PRO A 142 -2.87 19.73 1.15
CA PRO A 142 -1.53 19.93 0.60
C PRO A 142 -1.58 20.49 -0.83
N MET A 143 -1.88 21.77 -0.98
CA MET A 143 -2.03 22.43 -2.30
C MET A 143 -0.79 22.28 -3.19
N TYR A 144 0.39 22.12 -2.58
CA TYR A 144 1.64 21.86 -3.29
C TYR A 144 1.70 20.47 -3.98
N ASN A 145 0.78 19.56 -3.65
CA ASN A 145 0.65 18.27 -4.32
C ASN A 145 -0.25 18.33 -5.57
N LYS A 146 -0.80 19.51 -5.93
CA LYS A 146 -1.77 19.65 -7.04
C LYS A 146 -1.24 19.02 -8.33
N ALA A 147 -0.03 19.35 -8.74
CA ALA A 147 0.57 18.83 -9.96
C ALA A 147 0.67 17.29 -9.99
N TYR A 148 0.95 16.67 -8.85
CA TYR A 148 0.98 15.21 -8.74
C TYR A 148 -0.40 14.58 -8.91
N TYR A 149 -1.42 15.19 -8.29
CA TYR A 149 -2.80 14.70 -8.39
C TYR A 149 -3.38 14.92 -9.80
N GLU A 150 -3.00 16.00 -10.46
CA GLU A 150 -3.35 16.28 -11.85
C GLU A 150 -2.77 15.25 -12.84
N SER A 151 -1.64 14.67 -12.50
CA SER A 151 -0.98 13.64 -13.30
C SER A 151 -1.62 12.25 -13.18
N CYS A 152 -2.61 12.07 -12.29
CA CYS A 152 -3.26 10.79 -12.05
C CYS A 152 -4.63 10.70 -12.73
N ASP A 153 -4.97 9.54 -13.28
CA ASP A 153 -6.27 9.24 -13.88
C ASP A 153 -7.27 8.75 -12.82
N LEU A 154 -6.79 8.05 -11.79
CA LEU A 154 -7.57 7.59 -10.64
C LEU A 154 -6.87 7.98 -9.35
N LEU A 155 -7.59 8.71 -8.48
CA LEU A 155 -7.18 9.05 -7.14
C LEU A 155 -8.01 8.25 -6.12
N MET A 156 -7.34 7.36 -5.42
CA MET A 156 -7.92 6.57 -4.34
C MET A 156 -7.52 7.19 -2.99
N GLY A 157 -8.45 7.34 -2.07
CA GLY A 157 -8.17 7.83 -0.73
C GLY A 157 -8.43 6.74 0.31
N ILE A 158 -7.53 6.60 1.28
CA ILE A 158 -7.66 5.62 2.37
C ILE A 158 -8.78 5.96 3.35
N SER A 159 -9.24 7.21 3.34
CA SER A 159 -10.35 7.69 4.14
C SER A 159 -11.26 8.61 3.34
N LYS A 160 -12.47 8.86 3.83
CA LYS A 160 -13.36 9.87 3.24
C LYS A 160 -12.74 11.26 3.31
N GLN A 161 -11.98 11.54 4.38
CA GLN A 161 -11.19 12.77 4.53
C GLN A 161 -10.16 12.90 3.42
N THR A 162 -9.37 11.84 3.14
CA THR A 162 -8.37 11.85 2.07
C THR A 162 -9.01 12.07 0.69
N VAL A 163 -10.17 11.45 0.43
CA VAL A 163 -10.93 11.71 -0.81
C VAL A 163 -11.35 13.18 -0.90
N ASN A 164 -11.80 13.77 0.20
CA ASN A 164 -12.16 15.18 0.25
C ASN A 164 -10.95 16.09 0.03
N ILE A 165 -9.82 15.78 0.65
CA ILE A 165 -8.53 16.49 0.44
C ILE A 165 -8.13 16.46 -1.04
N ASN A 166 -8.20 15.30 -1.70
CA ASN A 166 -7.93 15.20 -3.13
C ASN A 166 -8.79 16.16 -3.96
N LYS A 167 -10.09 16.25 -3.63
CA LYS A 167 -11.03 17.16 -4.30
C LYS A 167 -10.72 18.62 -4.04
N ILE A 168 -10.35 18.97 -2.81
CA ILE A 168 -9.96 20.33 -2.43
C ILE A 168 -8.71 20.75 -3.20
N VAL A 169 -7.68 19.92 -3.22
CA VAL A 169 -6.40 20.21 -3.88
C VAL A 169 -6.59 20.43 -5.39
N LEU A 170 -7.42 19.64 -6.04
CA LEU A 170 -7.71 19.78 -7.47
C LEU A 170 -8.67 20.93 -7.78
N GLY A 171 -9.51 21.32 -6.84
CA GLY A 171 -10.50 22.41 -7.03
C GLY A 171 -11.51 22.07 -8.14
N GLU A 172 -11.77 23.04 -9.00
CA GLU A 172 -12.68 22.89 -10.15
C GLU A 172 -12.03 22.08 -11.29
N ASP A 173 -10.71 22.03 -11.36
CA ASP A 173 -9.93 21.32 -12.38
C ASP A 173 -9.89 19.80 -12.16
N LYS A 174 -11.01 19.22 -11.71
CA LYS A 174 -11.08 17.77 -11.47
C LYS A 174 -10.93 16.97 -12.78
N GLY A 175 -11.27 17.57 -13.92
CA GLY A 175 -11.25 16.92 -15.22
C GLY A 175 -12.08 15.63 -15.23
N ASN A 176 -11.67 14.66 -16.03
CA ASN A 176 -12.29 13.32 -16.09
C ASN A 176 -11.73 12.34 -15.03
N ARG A 177 -11.11 12.83 -13.97
CA ARG A 177 -10.47 12.00 -12.94
C ARG A 177 -11.50 11.27 -12.10
N ILE A 178 -11.17 10.03 -11.78
CA ILE A 178 -12.01 9.17 -10.96
C ILE A 178 -11.53 9.25 -9.51
N PHE A 179 -12.44 9.49 -8.58
CA PHE A 179 -12.17 9.47 -7.13
C PHE A 179 -12.82 8.23 -6.53
N LYS A 180 -12.04 7.49 -5.75
CA LYS A 180 -12.54 6.31 -5.01
C LYS A 180 -12.08 6.33 -3.57
N TYR A 181 -12.96 5.88 -2.68
CA TYR A 181 -12.64 5.58 -1.30
C TYR A 181 -12.26 4.11 -1.19
N ILE A 182 -11.01 3.85 -0.81
CA ILE A 182 -10.46 2.49 -0.64
C ILE A 182 -9.82 2.45 0.76
N PRO A 183 -10.58 2.08 1.80
CA PRO A 183 -10.03 1.98 3.15
C PRO A 183 -9.01 0.84 3.25
N HIS A 184 -8.12 0.95 4.24
CA HIS A 184 -7.27 -0.17 4.60
C HIS A 184 -8.12 -1.33 5.10
N GLY A 185 -7.86 -2.52 4.60
CA GLY A 185 -8.41 -3.77 5.10
C GLY A 185 -7.53 -4.36 6.20
N LEU A 186 -8.11 -5.21 7.01
CA LEU A 186 -7.41 -6.07 7.96
C LEU A 186 -7.81 -7.51 7.68
N ASP A 187 -6.85 -8.43 7.80
CA ASP A 187 -7.16 -9.86 7.77
C ASP A 187 -7.90 -10.25 9.06
N PRO A 188 -9.18 -10.66 8.97
CA PRO A 188 -9.97 -11.00 10.15
C PRO A 188 -9.50 -12.28 10.86
N ASN A 189 -8.65 -13.09 10.22
CA ASN A 189 -8.08 -14.27 10.86
C ASN A 189 -6.93 -13.89 11.80
N SER A 190 -6.14 -12.89 11.40
CA SER A 190 -5.00 -12.38 12.17
C SER A 190 -5.41 -11.30 13.18
N PHE A 191 -6.40 -10.47 12.83
CA PHE A 191 -6.87 -9.35 13.67
C PHE A 191 -8.33 -9.52 14.04
N LYS A 192 -8.56 -10.30 15.08
CA LYS A 192 -9.90 -10.54 15.66
C LYS A 192 -9.88 -10.34 17.17
N PRO A 193 -10.99 -9.92 17.78
CA PRO A 193 -11.13 -9.96 19.23
C PRO A 193 -10.90 -11.40 19.73
N LEU A 194 -10.10 -11.55 20.77
CA LEU A 194 -9.94 -12.83 21.46
C LEU A 194 -11.05 -12.98 22.50
N ASP A 195 -11.49 -14.21 22.70
CA ASP A 195 -12.39 -14.54 23.81
C ASP A 195 -11.68 -14.32 25.15
N SER A 196 -12.41 -13.84 26.17
CA SER A 196 -11.88 -13.70 27.52
C SER A 196 -11.35 -15.04 28.10
N GLU A 197 -11.90 -16.15 27.62
CA GLU A 197 -11.53 -17.51 28.02
C GLU A 197 -10.39 -18.12 27.17
N ASP A 198 -9.93 -17.41 26.13
CA ASP A 198 -8.82 -17.86 25.30
C ASP A 198 -7.56 -18.12 26.16
N VAL A 199 -7.02 -19.33 26.05
CA VAL A 199 -5.91 -19.80 26.88
C VAL A 199 -4.64 -18.99 26.67
N GLU A 200 -4.33 -18.65 25.41
CA GLU A 200 -3.12 -17.89 25.09
C GLU A 200 -3.26 -16.43 25.53
N PHE A 201 -4.45 -15.85 25.43
CA PHE A 201 -4.74 -14.52 25.94
C PHE A 201 -4.62 -14.45 27.46
N LYS A 202 -5.17 -15.43 28.19
CA LYS A 202 -5.01 -15.53 29.66
C LYS A 202 -3.54 -15.65 30.05
N LYS A 203 -2.79 -16.50 29.36
CA LYS A 203 -1.36 -16.67 29.58
C LYS A 203 -0.58 -15.38 29.32
N PHE A 204 -0.88 -14.67 28.23
CA PHE A 204 -0.30 -13.37 27.91
C PHE A 204 -0.59 -12.37 29.05
N LYS A 205 -1.85 -12.21 29.46
CA LYS A 205 -2.23 -11.29 30.55
C LYS A 205 -1.47 -11.59 31.84
N ASN A 206 -1.41 -12.86 32.26
CA ASN A 206 -0.77 -13.27 33.47
C ASN A 206 0.76 -13.05 33.46
N ASN A 207 1.38 -13.26 32.30
CA ASN A 207 2.82 -13.03 32.13
C ASN A 207 3.14 -11.53 32.06
N PHE A 208 2.29 -10.72 31.46
CA PHE A 208 2.51 -9.30 31.26
C PHE A 208 2.25 -8.48 32.54
N PHE A 209 1.15 -8.75 33.24
CA PHE A 209 0.73 -8.00 34.43
C PHE A 209 1.09 -8.66 35.74
N SER A 210 1.79 -9.81 35.73
CA SER A 210 2.09 -10.59 36.92
C SER A 210 0.80 -10.96 37.69
N LYS A 211 0.71 -10.54 38.98
CA LYS A 211 -0.44 -10.87 39.84
C LYS A 211 -1.52 -9.79 39.89
N ASP A 212 -1.15 -8.55 39.62
CA ASP A 212 -2.04 -7.40 39.75
C ASP A 212 -2.42 -6.88 38.34
N ILE A 213 -3.53 -7.38 37.82
CA ILE A 213 -4.08 -6.90 36.57
C ILE A 213 -4.74 -5.52 36.82
N PRO A 214 -4.22 -4.43 36.23
CA PRO A 214 -4.79 -3.11 36.46
C PRO A 214 -6.22 -3.03 35.89
N GLU A 215 -7.07 -2.25 36.56
CA GLU A 215 -8.45 -2.00 36.12
C GLU A 215 -8.50 -1.28 34.78
N PHE A 216 -7.51 -0.42 34.52
CA PHE A 216 -7.42 0.36 33.30
C PHE A 216 -6.02 0.30 32.71
N VAL A 217 -5.93 0.05 31.39
CA VAL A 217 -4.66 -0.06 30.65
C VAL A 217 -4.65 0.91 29.49
N VAL A 218 -3.68 1.81 29.46
CA VAL A 218 -3.37 2.63 28.29
C VAL A 218 -2.32 1.92 27.45
N PHE A 219 -2.65 1.62 26.20
CA PHE A 219 -1.74 0.98 25.28
C PHE A 219 -1.31 1.96 24.19
N PHE A 220 0.01 2.12 24.04
CA PHE A 220 0.60 2.91 22.97
C PHE A 220 1.63 2.07 22.21
N ASN A 221 1.38 1.89 20.90
CA ASN A 221 2.29 1.18 20.00
C ASN A 221 2.62 2.03 18.79
N SER A 222 3.87 2.44 18.66
CA SER A 222 4.35 3.21 17.51
C SER A 222 5.86 3.10 17.38
N ARG A 223 6.38 3.37 16.18
CA ARG A 223 7.82 3.54 15.98
C ARG A 223 8.30 4.72 16.83
N ASN A 224 9.40 4.53 17.58
CA ASN A 224 9.99 5.60 18.41
C ASN A 224 10.65 6.66 17.51
N ILE A 225 9.89 7.64 17.09
CA ILE A 225 10.35 8.82 16.33
C ILE A 225 9.67 10.07 16.87
N ARG A 226 10.33 11.24 16.73
CA ARG A 226 9.92 12.51 17.33
C ARG A 226 8.45 12.85 17.09
N ARG A 227 7.93 12.71 15.86
CA ARG A 227 6.54 13.06 15.52
C ARG A 227 5.47 12.22 16.23
N LYS A 228 5.87 11.10 16.86
CA LYS A 228 4.94 10.23 17.61
C LYS A 228 4.79 10.63 19.09
N GLN A 229 5.58 11.59 19.56
CA GLN A 229 5.42 12.24 20.86
C GLN A 229 5.28 11.26 22.03
N ILE A 230 6.07 10.17 22.03
CA ILE A 230 5.99 9.13 23.08
C ILE A 230 6.24 9.69 24.47
N PRO A 231 7.30 10.51 24.71
CA PRO A 231 7.52 11.10 26.02
C PRO A 231 6.36 11.98 26.48
N ASP A 232 5.81 12.80 25.56
CA ASP A 232 4.70 13.70 25.91
C ASP A 232 3.43 12.93 26.24
N THR A 233 3.19 11.79 25.54
CA THR A 233 2.08 10.88 25.87
C THR A 233 2.25 10.30 27.26
N MET A 234 3.48 9.88 27.64
CA MET A 234 3.77 9.36 29.00
C MET A 234 3.63 10.43 30.08
N LEU A 235 3.99 11.68 29.78
CA LEU A 235 3.85 12.80 30.73
C LEU A 235 2.40 13.24 30.91
N ALA A 236 1.57 13.09 29.88
CA ALA A 236 0.16 13.47 29.92
C ALA A 236 -0.72 12.44 30.65
N PHE A 237 -0.25 11.21 30.82
CA PHE A 237 -0.92 10.12 31.54
C PHE A 237 -0.49 10.08 33.00
#